data_73e93f0ecd8b6dea9698aeb6dd931554
#
_entry.id   73e93f0ecd8b6dea9698aeb6dd931554
#
_cell.length_a   1.000
_cell.length_b   1.000
_cell.length_c   1.000
_cell.angle_alpha   90.00
_cell.angle_beta   90.00
_cell.angle_gamma   90.00
#
_symmetry.space_group_name_H-M   'P 1'
#
loop_
_entity.id
_entity.type
_entity.pdbx_description
1 polymer ?
#
loop_
_entity_poly.entity_id
_entity_poly.type
_entity_poly.pdbx_seq_one_letter_code
_entity_poly.pdbx_strand_id
1 'polypeptide(L)'
;MFVDIIVGRHPLLMHDPDYDFSPSQKTMVSDNIKYITFRDTYGGDNDRTYILQQRWNQLEIDENTPIVKDKLEEAYEMAGEDTPERRALQQHIYELFHMQHLMDKYTILLSSGELRKFKLASTLFSEPRVLIMDNPFI
;
A
#
# COMPACT_ATOMS: atom_id res chain seq x y z
N MET A 1 15.57 -11.06 7.06
CA MET A 1 15.51 -12.53 7.08
C MET A 1 14.28 -13.10 7.78
N PHE A 2 14.02 -12.82 9.08
CA PHE A 2 12.81 -13.35 9.76
C PHE A 2 11.48 -12.91 9.10
N VAL A 3 11.36 -11.63 8.78
CA VAL A 3 10.17 -11.10 8.06
C VAL A 3 10.02 -11.74 6.68
N ASP A 4 11.12 -11.94 5.97
CA ASP A 4 11.08 -12.55 4.63
C ASP A 4 10.61 -14.00 4.66
N ILE A 5 10.91 -14.73 5.75
CA ILE A 5 10.38 -16.07 5.99
C ILE A 5 8.86 -16.01 6.20
N ILE A 6 8.38 -15.12 7.09
CA ILE A 6 6.96 -14.99 7.40
C ILE A 6 6.13 -14.58 6.19
N VAL A 7 6.65 -13.69 5.33
CA VAL A 7 5.95 -13.25 4.12
C VAL A 7 6.15 -14.18 2.92
N GLY A 8 6.82 -15.33 3.11
CA GLY A 8 7.03 -16.34 2.06
C GLY A 8 8.05 -15.97 0.99
N ARG A 9 8.92 -14.98 1.24
CA ARG A 9 9.95 -14.53 0.28
C ARG A 9 11.27 -15.30 0.37
N HIS A 10 11.46 -16.06 1.44
CA HIS A 10 12.71 -16.79 1.68
C HIS A 10 12.42 -18.29 1.71
N PRO A 11 12.98 -19.06 0.77
CA PRO A 11 12.84 -20.52 0.81
C PRO A 11 13.60 -21.10 2.02
N LEU A 12 12.92 -21.92 2.80
CA LEU A 12 13.55 -22.70 3.87
C LEU A 12 14.02 -24.02 3.30
N LEU A 13 15.26 -24.39 3.58
CA LEU A 13 15.88 -25.62 3.06
C LEU A 13 15.32 -26.90 3.69
N MET A 14 14.60 -26.83 4.81
CA MET A 14 14.19 -28.01 5.57
C MET A 14 12.69 -28.11 5.88
N HIS A 15 11.99 -27.01 6.10
CA HIS A 15 10.55 -27.01 6.38
C HIS A 15 9.93 -25.74 5.84
N ASP A 16 8.90 -25.88 5.03
CA ASP A 16 8.05 -24.74 4.69
C ASP A 16 7.21 -24.36 5.92
N PRO A 17 7.04 -23.05 6.19
CA PRO A 17 6.14 -22.61 7.25
C PRO A 17 4.72 -23.05 6.94
N ASP A 18 4.06 -23.67 7.91
CA ASP A 18 2.64 -23.98 7.83
C ASP A 18 1.83 -22.78 8.30
N TYR A 19 0.86 -22.37 7.49
CA TYR A 19 0.03 -21.20 7.76
C TYR A 19 -1.43 -21.60 7.94
N ASP A 20 -1.99 -21.27 9.09
CA ASP A 20 -3.45 -21.30 9.29
C ASP A 20 -4.01 -19.88 9.14
N PHE A 21 -4.66 -19.62 8.03
CA PHE A 21 -5.33 -18.35 7.77
C PHE A 21 -6.83 -18.37 8.10
N SER A 22 -7.32 -19.43 8.76
CA SER A 22 -8.74 -19.51 9.16
C SER A 22 -9.17 -18.28 9.98
N PRO A 23 -10.35 -17.71 9.74
CA PRO A 23 -11.40 -18.09 8.80
C PRO A 23 -11.29 -17.44 7.41
N SER A 24 -10.11 -16.94 6.98
CA SER A 24 -9.92 -16.41 5.63
C SER A 24 -10.11 -17.49 4.58
N GLN A 25 -10.79 -17.16 3.50
CA GLN A 25 -10.91 -18.02 2.33
C GLN A 25 -9.71 -17.87 1.38
N LYS A 26 -8.85 -16.88 1.61
CA LYS A 26 -7.63 -16.64 0.84
C LYS A 26 -6.56 -17.63 1.29
N THR A 27 -5.98 -18.38 0.36
CA THR A 27 -5.01 -19.45 0.65
C THR A 27 -3.56 -19.01 0.49
N MET A 28 -3.32 -17.95 -0.30
CA MET A 28 -1.96 -17.48 -0.52
C MET A 28 -1.46 -16.62 0.64
N VAL A 29 -0.18 -16.81 1.00
CA VAL A 29 0.51 -15.99 2.01
C VAL A 29 0.46 -14.52 1.65
N SER A 30 0.72 -14.18 0.38
CA SER A 30 0.70 -12.80 -0.14
C SER A 30 -0.64 -12.10 -0.02
N ASP A 31 -1.74 -12.83 0.08
CA ASP A 31 -3.09 -12.27 0.22
C ASP A 31 -3.46 -12.03 1.68
N ASN A 32 -2.88 -12.82 2.57
CA ASN A 32 -3.17 -12.78 4.00
C ASN A 32 -2.16 -11.96 4.80
N ILE A 33 -0.89 -11.92 4.36
CA ILE A 33 0.19 -11.21 5.04
C ILE A 33 0.71 -10.11 4.11
N LYS A 34 0.60 -8.87 4.55
CA LYS A 34 1.18 -7.71 3.87
C LYS A 34 2.33 -7.13 4.69
N TYR A 35 3.37 -6.71 3.98
CA TYR A 35 4.53 -6.05 4.55
C TYR A 35 4.70 -4.67 3.95
N ILE A 36 4.70 -3.65 4.80
CA ILE A 36 4.94 -2.26 4.41
C ILE A 36 6.23 -1.79 5.07
N THR A 37 7.14 -1.28 4.26
CA THR A 37 8.30 -0.53 4.75
C THR A 37 8.07 0.96 4.52
N PHE A 38 8.33 1.74 5.56
CA PHE A 38 8.27 3.20 5.53
C PHE A 38 9.67 3.84 5.48
N ARG A 39 10.70 3.04 5.21
CA ARG A 39 12.01 3.62 4.87
C ARG A 39 11.81 4.55 3.68
N ASP A 40 12.55 5.65 3.63
CA ASP A 40 12.44 6.76 2.66
C ASP A 40 12.61 6.34 1.18
N THR A 41 12.14 5.19 0.83
CA THR A 41 12.09 4.65 -0.52
C THR A 41 10.72 4.93 -1.13
N TYR A 42 10.63 6.00 -1.87
CA TYR A 42 9.60 6.14 -2.87
C TYR A 42 9.83 5.05 -3.93
N GLY A 43 8.95 4.04 -4.00
CA GLY A 43 8.99 3.04 -5.05
C GLY A 43 10.29 2.21 -5.17
N GLY A 44 10.42 1.39 -6.20
CA GLY A 44 11.69 0.76 -6.58
C GLY A 44 12.71 1.80 -7.07
N ASP A 45 13.97 1.41 -7.21
CA ASP A 45 15.07 2.33 -7.57
C ASP A 45 14.78 3.20 -8.81
N ASN A 46 14.00 2.71 -9.76
CA ASN A 46 13.60 3.46 -10.96
C ASN A 46 12.53 4.52 -10.65
N ASP A 47 11.58 4.23 -9.75
CA ASP A 47 10.51 5.18 -9.38
C ASP A 47 11.05 6.33 -8.54
N ARG A 48 12.07 6.09 -7.73
CA ARG A 48 12.72 7.12 -6.90
C ARG A 48 13.35 8.22 -7.74
N THR A 49 14.08 7.85 -8.77
CA THR A 49 14.74 8.82 -9.66
C THR A 49 13.72 9.63 -10.44
N TYR A 50 12.66 8.99 -10.93
CA TYR A 50 11.56 9.63 -11.65
C TYR A 50 10.79 10.61 -10.77
N ILE A 51 10.41 10.22 -9.55
CA ILE A 51 9.68 11.07 -8.61
C ILE A 51 10.55 12.25 -8.14
N LEU A 52 11.84 12.02 -7.87
CA LEU A 52 12.76 13.09 -7.52
C LEU A 52 12.96 14.06 -8.69
N GLN A 53 13.11 13.59 -9.92
CA GLN A 53 13.18 14.44 -11.10
C GLN A 53 11.91 15.25 -11.29
N GLN A 54 10.73 14.66 -11.13
CA GLN A 54 9.47 15.39 -11.22
C GLN A 54 9.31 16.44 -10.12
N ARG A 55 9.77 16.17 -8.89
CA ARG A 55 9.78 17.17 -7.81
C ARG A 55 10.71 18.35 -8.10
N TRP A 56 11.83 18.12 -8.75
CA TRP A 56 12.74 19.18 -9.17
C TRP A 56 12.21 19.98 -10.36
N ASN A 57 11.48 19.33 -11.26
CA ASN A 57 10.85 19.93 -12.43
C ASN A 57 9.45 20.46 -12.13
N GLN A 58 9.17 20.94 -10.92
CA GLN A 58 7.86 21.42 -10.45
C GLN A 58 7.15 22.44 -11.36
N LEU A 59 7.78 22.89 -12.41
CA LEU A 59 7.21 23.83 -13.38
C LEU A 59 6.36 23.15 -14.46
N GLU A 60 6.39 21.81 -14.58
CA GLU A 60 5.60 21.04 -15.55
C GLU A 60 5.07 19.77 -14.90
N ILE A 61 4.01 19.90 -14.07
CA ILE A 61 3.21 18.72 -13.71
C ILE A 61 2.45 18.33 -14.97
N ASP A 62 2.80 17.18 -15.54
CA ASP A 62 2.12 16.59 -16.69
C ASP A 62 0.64 16.36 -16.33
N GLU A 63 -0.27 16.68 -17.25
CA GLU A 63 -1.72 16.43 -17.09
C GLU A 63 -2.01 14.93 -16.79
N ASN A 64 -1.11 14.04 -17.17
CA ASN A 64 -1.19 12.60 -16.88
C ASN A 64 -0.63 12.19 -15.50
N THR A 65 -0.18 13.13 -14.67
CA THR A 65 0.31 12.79 -13.33
C THR A 65 -0.82 12.26 -12.46
N PRO A 66 -0.69 11.05 -11.90
CA PRO A 66 -1.78 10.43 -11.17
C PRO A 66 -2.11 11.20 -9.88
N ILE A 67 -3.40 11.40 -9.64
CA ILE A 67 -3.91 11.91 -8.37
C ILE A 67 -4.15 10.77 -7.37
N VAL A 68 -4.19 11.13 -6.10
CA VAL A 68 -4.37 10.17 -4.99
C VAL A 68 -5.65 9.37 -5.15
N LYS A 69 -6.76 10.02 -5.48
CA LYS A 69 -8.06 9.38 -5.68
C LYS A 69 -8.00 8.25 -6.70
N ASP A 70 -7.43 8.51 -7.87
CA ASP A 70 -7.38 7.52 -8.95
C ASP A 70 -6.51 6.32 -8.57
N LYS A 71 -5.39 6.58 -7.91
CA LYS A 71 -4.49 5.50 -7.42
C LYS A 71 -5.09 4.69 -6.28
N LEU A 72 -5.90 5.30 -5.42
CA LEU A 72 -6.62 4.56 -4.38
C LEU A 72 -7.75 3.72 -4.99
N GLU A 73 -8.46 4.24 -5.98
CA GLU A 73 -9.51 3.47 -6.67
C GLU A 73 -8.90 2.29 -7.44
N GLU A 74 -7.81 2.49 -8.17
CA GLU A 74 -7.05 1.41 -8.82
C GLU A 74 -6.63 0.34 -7.80
N ALA A 75 -6.10 0.73 -6.65
CA ALA A 75 -5.70 -0.20 -5.59
C ALA A 75 -6.91 -0.96 -5.01
N TYR A 76 -8.05 -0.29 -4.88
CA TYR A 76 -9.30 -0.90 -4.42
C TYR A 76 -9.82 -1.96 -5.41
N GLU A 77 -9.85 -1.63 -6.70
CA GLU A 77 -10.28 -2.54 -7.77
C GLU A 77 -9.36 -3.76 -7.88
N MET A 78 -8.04 -3.56 -7.78
CA MET A 78 -7.06 -4.65 -7.81
C MET A 78 -7.16 -5.58 -6.59
N ALA A 79 -7.66 -5.09 -5.47
CA ALA A 79 -7.75 -5.86 -4.23
C ALA A 79 -8.91 -6.87 -4.20
N GLY A 80 -9.92 -6.74 -5.07
CA GLY A 80 -11.06 -7.68 -5.16
C GLY A 80 -12.29 -7.07 -5.81
N GLU A 81 -13.38 -7.83 -5.79
CA GLU A 81 -14.65 -7.43 -6.38
C GLU A 81 -15.28 -6.23 -5.66
N ASP A 82 -16.01 -5.41 -6.40
CA ASP A 82 -16.73 -4.27 -5.83
C ASP A 82 -18.02 -4.75 -5.14
N THR A 83 -18.01 -4.69 -3.81
CA THR A 83 -19.17 -5.05 -2.98
C THR A 83 -19.54 -3.89 -2.04
N PRO A 84 -20.81 -3.82 -1.60
CA PRO A 84 -21.23 -2.78 -0.64
C PRO A 84 -20.40 -2.78 0.64
N GLU A 85 -20.02 -3.95 1.14
CA GLU A 85 -19.20 -4.11 2.35
C GLU A 85 -17.81 -3.55 2.16
N ARG A 86 -17.18 -3.83 1.01
CA ARG A 86 -15.86 -3.29 0.68
C ARG A 86 -15.90 -1.78 0.44
N ARG A 87 -16.98 -1.24 -0.15
CA ARG A 87 -17.17 0.21 -0.27
C ARG A 87 -17.32 0.87 1.10
N ALA A 88 -18.04 0.24 2.02
CA ALA A 88 -18.13 0.73 3.40
C ALA A 88 -16.76 0.71 4.10
N LEU A 89 -15.97 -0.34 3.91
CA LEU A 89 -14.59 -0.41 4.42
C LEU A 89 -13.71 0.70 3.82
N GLN A 90 -13.77 0.90 2.52
CA GLN A 90 -13.03 1.98 1.83
C GLN A 90 -13.36 3.35 2.44
N GLN A 91 -14.65 3.66 2.61
CA GLN A 91 -15.10 4.90 3.22
C GLN A 91 -14.61 5.04 4.66
N HIS A 92 -14.69 3.97 5.44
CA HIS A 92 -14.19 3.94 6.81
C HIS A 92 -12.68 4.21 6.89
N ILE A 93 -11.88 3.62 5.98
CA ILE A 93 -10.44 3.87 5.88
C ILE A 93 -10.16 5.33 5.54
N TYR A 94 -10.92 5.94 4.63
CA TYR A 94 -10.76 7.35 4.27
C TYR A 94 -11.06 8.28 5.46
N GLU A 95 -12.08 7.97 6.24
CA GLU A 95 -12.42 8.73 7.44
C GLU A 95 -11.35 8.56 8.53
N LEU A 96 -10.92 7.32 8.79
CA LEU A 96 -9.93 6.99 9.83
C LEU A 96 -8.59 7.72 9.61
N PHE A 97 -8.13 7.79 8.37
CA PHE A 97 -6.87 8.44 8.02
C PHE A 97 -7.04 9.92 7.63
N HIS A 98 -8.27 10.45 7.68
CA HIS A 98 -8.57 11.82 7.24
C HIS A 98 -8.05 12.09 5.82
N MET A 99 -8.44 11.23 4.86
CA MET A 99 -7.91 11.27 3.50
C MET A 99 -8.54 12.32 2.59
N GLN A 100 -9.67 12.91 2.99
CA GLN A 100 -10.49 13.79 2.15
C GLN A 100 -9.69 14.93 1.49
N HIS A 101 -8.79 15.54 2.24
CA HIS A 101 -7.96 16.64 1.76
C HIS A 101 -6.80 16.21 0.84
N LEU A 102 -6.59 14.90 0.70
CA LEU A 102 -5.54 14.33 -0.14
C LEU A 102 -6.04 13.91 -1.52
N MET A 103 -7.35 13.69 -1.69
CA MET A 103 -7.92 13.04 -2.86
C MET A 103 -7.56 13.69 -4.18
N ASP A 104 -7.53 15.02 -4.22
CA ASP A 104 -7.24 15.80 -5.42
C ASP A 104 -5.75 16.17 -5.56
N LYS A 105 -4.90 15.71 -4.63
CA LYS A 105 -3.45 15.94 -4.72
C LYS A 105 -2.81 14.97 -5.70
N TYR A 106 -1.81 15.47 -6.40
CA TYR A 106 -0.91 14.59 -7.15
C TYR A 106 -0.08 13.72 -6.19
N THR A 107 0.06 12.44 -6.51
CA THR A 107 0.77 11.48 -5.63
C THR A 107 2.22 11.87 -5.36
N ILE A 108 2.87 12.52 -6.33
CA ILE A 108 4.25 13.04 -6.21
C ILE A 108 4.39 14.21 -5.22
N LEU A 109 3.30 14.90 -4.90
CA LEU A 109 3.31 16.06 -3.99
C LEU A 109 2.96 15.68 -2.54
N LEU A 110 2.75 14.41 -2.25
CA LEU A 110 2.47 13.96 -0.89
C LEU A 110 3.70 14.14 0.00
N SER A 111 3.47 14.71 1.17
CA SER A 111 4.46 14.68 2.26
C SER A 111 4.73 13.25 2.71
N SER A 112 5.82 13.01 3.45
CA SER A 112 6.14 11.68 3.98
C SER A 112 5.00 11.09 4.81
N GLY A 113 4.33 11.90 5.65
CA GLY A 113 3.18 11.46 6.44
C GLY A 113 1.95 11.14 5.59
N GLU A 114 1.66 11.95 4.59
CA GLU A 114 0.57 11.71 3.64
C GLU A 114 0.80 10.46 2.78
N LEU A 115 2.04 10.25 2.34
CA LEU A 115 2.43 9.05 1.61
C LEU A 115 2.26 7.78 2.46
N ARG A 116 2.56 7.86 3.77
CA ARG A 116 2.31 6.73 4.70
C ARG A 116 0.83 6.40 4.80
N LYS A 117 -0.02 7.42 4.98
CA LYS A 117 -1.48 7.25 4.99
C LYS A 117 -1.96 6.60 3.68
N PHE A 118 -1.48 7.09 2.54
CA PHE A 118 -1.79 6.54 1.23
C PHE A 118 -1.40 5.05 1.12
N LYS A 119 -0.17 4.70 1.50
CA LYS A 119 0.31 3.30 1.48
C LYS A 119 -0.50 2.40 2.41
N LEU A 120 -0.83 2.88 3.61
CA LEU A 120 -1.67 2.13 4.54
C LEU A 120 -3.07 1.90 3.98
N ALA A 121 -3.72 2.95 3.49
CA ALA A 121 -5.06 2.86 2.92
C ALA A 121 -5.12 1.85 1.76
N SER A 122 -4.22 1.98 0.78
CA SER A 122 -4.16 1.06 -0.37
C SER A 122 -3.90 -0.39 0.04
N THR A 123 -3.06 -0.62 1.05
CA THR A 123 -2.80 -1.98 1.53
C THR A 123 -4.00 -2.58 2.27
N LEU A 124 -4.70 -1.78 3.07
CA LEU A 124 -5.85 -2.24 3.84
C LEU A 124 -7.06 -2.62 2.98
N PHE A 125 -7.18 -2.13 1.75
CA PHE A 125 -8.22 -2.57 0.82
C PHE A 125 -8.16 -4.07 0.49
N SER A 126 -6.99 -4.69 0.62
CA SER A 126 -6.82 -6.13 0.44
C SER A 126 -7.24 -6.95 1.66
N GLU A 127 -7.67 -6.32 2.75
CA GLU A 127 -8.10 -6.97 3.99
C GLU A 127 -7.12 -8.05 4.48
N PRO A 128 -5.84 -7.69 4.72
CA PRO A 128 -4.85 -8.65 5.16
C PRO A 128 -5.16 -9.14 6.58
N ARG A 129 -4.89 -10.40 6.87
CA ARG A 129 -4.98 -10.96 8.23
C ARG A 129 -3.85 -10.48 9.12
N VAL A 130 -2.69 -10.27 8.51
CA VAL A 130 -1.49 -9.77 9.20
C VAL A 130 -0.90 -8.63 8.40
N LEU A 131 -0.67 -7.51 9.07
CA LEU A 131 0.04 -6.36 8.51
C LEU A 131 1.34 -6.16 9.29
N ILE A 132 2.46 -6.32 8.61
CA ILE A 132 3.80 -6.08 9.17
C ILE A 132 4.27 -4.72 8.69
N MET A 133 4.60 -3.85 9.62
CA MET A 133 5.05 -2.49 9.34
C MET A 133 6.49 -2.29 9.85
N ASP A 134 7.37 -1.86 8.96
CA ASP A 134 8.75 -1.48 9.30
C ASP A 134 8.88 0.04 9.36
N ASN A 135 9.36 0.55 10.49
CA ASN A 135 9.53 1.98 10.77
C ASN A 135 8.25 2.84 10.60
N PRO A 136 7.13 2.50 11.23
CA PRO A 136 5.87 3.22 11.01
C PRO A 136 5.85 4.65 11.59
N PHE A 137 6.78 4.99 12.50
CA PHE A 137 6.75 6.22 13.31
C PHE A 137 7.97 7.15 13.15
N ILE A 138 8.68 7.10 12.04
CA ILE A 138 9.78 8.05 11.79
C ILE A 138 9.26 9.27 11.05
#